data_0a8ab988b9ba86b208a4740ef2e00e40
#
_entry.id   0a8ab988b9ba86b208a4740ef2e00e40
#
_cell.length_a   1.000
_cell.length_b   1.000
_cell.length_c   1.000
_cell.angle_alpha   90.00
_cell.angle_beta   90.00
_cell.angle_gamma   90.00
#
_symmetry.space_group_name_H-M   'P 1'
#
loop_
_entity.id
_entity.type
_entity.pdbx_description
1 polymer ?
#
loop_
_entity_poly.entity_id
_entity_poly.type
_entity_poly.pdbx_seq_one_letter_code
_entity_poly.pdbx_strand_id
1 'polypeptide(L)'
;MTEQHRLKKLIRERMARTGESYSTARRHVVRPEAPALPSGLVPGYDTFGPGQHRRSSLAVRLLRQAGLECSEALVCGLAGGVGFMYTIFEYRGMPPVLTIVAQHHPDPWVESALRRLPVSFVEEHSTSTPRALAALRAAVDRGKPVYVSVDRARLPWHSGAAALATEPYGVVVAGIDGDALLIDDRAATPHRVSIDDFAAAWAGHKKGRHHRIVVESVQAGRPDLDDALATTVAHFTGPVLGHSFDANFGFSGMRRLADQMRDDRTKSGWERRFSSAESFGAAMRRLYECLELSYTAPGGTRPLYADFLDEAAGMLGRPELADAAKLFRESGAHWSALAVRAEEHAGEYGELCERRMVRAMTGADVREIDERIATLPPATDLGVHGRAALFDEMAALVSAAHNLETRAVALLSG
;
A
#
# COMPACT_ATOMS: atom_id res chain seq x y z
N MET A 1 17.04 -32.73 -1.03
CA MET A 1 16.36 -31.56 -0.39
C MET A 1 15.00 -31.45 -1.04
N THR A 2 13.93 -31.50 -0.25
CA THR A 2 12.57 -31.35 -0.80
C THR A 2 12.37 -29.90 -1.29
N GLU A 3 11.55 -29.71 -2.32
CA GLU A 3 11.18 -28.41 -2.88
C GLU A 3 10.71 -27.44 -1.79
N GLN A 4 9.97 -27.95 -0.82
CA GLN A 4 9.49 -27.20 0.34
C GLN A 4 10.62 -26.71 1.26
N HIS A 5 11.73 -27.45 1.36
CA HIS A 5 12.90 -27.04 2.15
C HIS A 5 13.67 -25.89 1.43
N ARG A 6 13.79 -25.98 0.12
CA ARG A 6 14.41 -24.94 -0.72
C ARG A 6 13.60 -23.64 -0.67
N LEU A 7 12.27 -23.76 -0.76
CA LEU A 7 11.35 -22.62 -0.65
C LEU A 7 11.49 -21.92 0.72
N LYS A 8 11.44 -22.68 1.82
CA LYS A 8 11.63 -22.13 3.17
C LYS A 8 12.98 -21.42 3.35
N LYS A 9 14.03 -21.95 2.73
CA LYS A 9 15.36 -21.32 2.77
C LYS A 9 15.35 -19.97 2.04
N LEU A 10 14.80 -19.89 0.82
CA LEU A 10 14.69 -18.65 0.06
C LEU A 10 13.85 -17.59 0.77
N ILE A 11 12.75 -18.01 1.41
CA ILE A 11 11.93 -17.10 2.21
C ILE A 11 12.73 -16.51 3.38
N ARG A 12 13.46 -17.36 4.14
CA ARG A 12 14.28 -16.90 5.28
C ARG A 12 15.43 -15.97 4.85
N GLU A 13 16.07 -16.28 3.72
CA GLU A 13 17.13 -15.44 3.16
C GLU A 13 16.58 -14.06 2.76
N ARG A 14 15.38 -14.01 2.18
CA ARG A 14 14.72 -12.75 1.89
C ARG A 14 14.35 -11.99 3.16
N MET A 15 13.74 -12.64 4.16
CA MET A 15 13.43 -12.03 5.46
C MET A 15 14.67 -11.41 6.10
N ALA A 16 15.80 -12.14 6.09
CA ALA A 16 17.06 -11.64 6.66
C ALA A 16 17.61 -10.41 5.94
N ARG A 17 17.35 -10.31 4.63
CA ARG A 17 17.80 -9.19 3.80
C ARG A 17 16.90 -7.96 3.90
N THR A 18 15.58 -8.16 3.99
CA THR A 18 14.59 -7.10 3.81
C THR A 18 13.88 -6.71 5.12
N GLY A 19 14.00 -7.50 6.18
CA GLY A 19 13.23 -7.30 7.41
C GLY A 19 11.73 -7.64 7.31
N GLU A 20 11.29 -8.15 6.15
CA GLU A 20 9.89 -8.53 5.91
C GLU A 20 9.45 -9.69 6.81
N SER A 21 8.13 -9.78 7.07
CA SER A 21 7.53 -10.95 7.71
C SER A 21 7.64 -12.20 6.83
N TYR A 22 7.50 -13.39 7.43
CA TYR A 22 7.55 -14.67 6.67
C TYR A 22 6.49 -14.74 5.58
N SER A 23 5.28 -14.30 5.88
CA SER A 23 4.16 -14.25 4.92
C SER A 23 4.46 -13.35 3.74
N THR A 24 5.08 -12.22 3.99
CA THR A 24 5.50 -11.25 2.97
C THR A 24 6.64 -11.79 2.11
N ALA A 25 7.70 -12.28 2.73
CA ALA A 25 8.83 -12.86 2.02
C ALA A 25 8.39 -14.05 1.15
N ARG A 26 7.46 -14.89 1.65
CA ARG A 26 6.89 -16.02 0.91
C ARG A 26 6.14 -15.57 -0.33
N ARG A 27 5.36 -14.48 -0.26
CA ARG A 27 4.65 -13.91 -1.43
C ARG A 27 5.58 -13.58 -2.59
N HIS A 28 6.76 -13.07 -2.28
CA HIS A 28 7.73 -12.68 -3.29
C HIS A 28 8.55 -13.86 -3.84
N VAL A 29 8.67 -14.92 -3.08
CA VAL A 29 9.43 -16.12 -3.46
C VAL A 29 8.58 -17.11 -4.26
N VAL A 30 7.27 -17.23 -3.94
CA VAL A 30 6.33 -18.07 -4.68
C VAL A 30 5.80 -17.30 -5.89
N ARG A 31 6.38 -17.55 -7.07
CA ARG A 31 5.83 -17.06 -8.34
C ARG A 31 5.07 -18.20 -9.01
N PRO A 32 3.75 -18.06 -9.23
CA PRO A 32 3.02 -18.98 -10.12
C PRO A 32 3.61 -18.91 -11.53
N GLU A 33 3.54 -20.02 -12.26
CA GLU A 33 3.86 -20.03 -13.69
C GLU A 33 2.96 -18.99 -14.40
N ALA A 34 3.58 -18.10 -15.19
CA ALA A 34 2.85 -17.01 -15.82
C ALA A 34 1.89 -17.58 -16.87
N PRO A 35 0.56 -17.42 -16.70
CA PRO A 35 -0.40 -17.87 -17.71
C PRO A 35 -0.25 -17.07 -19.01
N ALA A 36 -0.73 -17.62 -20.10
CA ALA A 36 -0.75 -16.94 -21.40
C ALA A 36 -1.54 -15.63 -21.30
N LEU A 37 -0.97 -14.55 -21.80
CA LEU A 37 -1.62 -13.24 -21.79
C LEU A 37 -2.71 -13.17 -22.87
N PRO A 38 -3.82 -12.47 -22.60
CA PRO A 38 -4.91 -12.31 -23.58
C PRO A 38 -4.47 -11.41 -24.75
N SER A 39 -5.16 -11.54 -25.88
CA SER A 39 -5.10 -10.57 -26.97
C SER A 39 -5.71 -9.23 -26.55
N GLY A 40 -5.42 -8.16 -27.26
CA GLY A 40 -6.01 -6.83 -27.01
C GLY A 40 -5.26 -5.99 -25.97
N LEU A 41 -4.14 -6.47 -25.44
CA LEU A 41 -3.27 -5.65 -24.59
C LEU A 41 -2.57 -4.54 -25.41
N VAL A 42 -2.34 -3.42 -24.75
CA VAL A 42 -1.48 -2.36 -25.28
C VAL A 42 -0.08 -2.95 -25.54
N PRO A 43 0.53 -2.70 -26.71
CA PRO A 43 1.87 -3.19 -27.02
C PRO A 43 2.90 -2.78 -25.97
N GLY A 44 3.71 -3.75 -25.51
CA GLY A 44 4.71 -3.54 -24.47
C GLY A 44 4.17 -3.50 -23.02
N TYR A 45 2.86 -3.68 -22.82
CA TYR A 45 2.27 -3.88 -21.48
C TYR A 45 2.04 -5.37 -21.24
N ASP A 46 3.09 -6.07 -20.86
CA ASP A 46 3.16 -7.54 -20.81
C ASP A 46 3.55 -8.09 -19.42
N THR A 47 3.73 -7.22 -18.43
CA THR A 47 4.16 -7.60 -17.09
C THR A 47 3.02 -7.41 -16.09
N PHE A 48 2.69 -8.49 -15.38
CA PHE A 48 1.62 -8.54 -14.39
C PHE A 48 2.11 -9.15 -13.07
N GLY A 49 1.28 -9.17 -12.04
CA GLY A 49 1.59 -9.78 -10.75
C GLY A 49 1.60 -8.77 -9.58
N PRO A 50 1.82 -9.23 -8.35
CA PRO A 50 1.52 -8.43 -7.15
C PRO A 50 2.47 -7.24 -6.92
N GLY A 51 3.77 -7.35 -7.26
CA GLY A 51 4.77 -6.37 -6.84
C GLY A 51 4.92 -6.28 -5.31
N GLN A 52 5.72 -5.35 -4.84
CA GLN A 52 5.92 -5.09 -3.40
C GLN A 52 4.90 -4.07 -2.87
N HIS A 53 4.71 -2.99 -3.62
CA HIS A 53 3.81 -1.90 -3.27
C HIS A 53 2.82 -1.65 -4.40
N ARG A 54 1.52 -1.53 -4.05
CA ARG A 54 0.46 -1.47 -5.04
C ARG A 54 0.64 -0.37 -6.09
N ARG A 55 0.81 0.87 -5.64
CA ARG A 55 0.89 2.01 -6.55
C ARG A 55 2.21 2.03 -7.31
N SER A 56 3.31 1.66 -6.66
CA SER A 56 4.63 1.58 -7.32
C SER A 56 4.65 0.53 -8.41
N SER A 57 4.12 -0.67 -8.17
CA SER A 57 4.12 -1.75 -9.17
C SER A 57 3.32 -1.39 -10.41
N LEU A 58 2.16 -0.74 -10.27
CA LEU A 58 1.37 -0.26 -11.40
C LEU A 58 2.09 0.86 -12.15
N ALA A 59 2.68 1.82 -11.44
CA ALA A 59 3.41 2.93 -12.05
C ALA A 59 4.68 2.46 -12.80
N VAL A 60 5.43 1.50 -12.23
CA VAL A 60 6.59 0.87 -12.90
C VAL A 60 6.20 0.25 -14.24
N ARG A 61 5.04 -0.41 -14.33
CA ARG A 61 4.57 -1.02 -15.59
C ARG A 61 4.18 0.01 -16.63
N LEU A 62 3.55 1.12 -16.21
CA LEU A 62 3.27 2.25 -17.08
C LEU A 62 4.58 2.85 -17.63
N LEU A 63 5.56 3.06 -16.76
CA LEU A 63 6.85 3.62 -17.12
C LEU A 63 7.64 2.70 -18.05
N ARG A 64 7.66 1.39 -17.76
CA ARG A 64 8.29 0.38 -18.63
C ARG A 64 7.65 0.37 -20.02
N GLN A 65 6.34 0.40 -20.11
CA GLN A 65 5.63 0.45 -21.38
C GLN A 65 5.98 1.73 -22.18
N ALA A 66 6.23 2.84 -21.48
CA ALA A 66 6.68 4.09 -22.09
C ALA A 66 8.19 4.08 -22.46
N GLY A 67 8.96 3.06 -22.04
CA GLY A 67 10.39 2.92 -22.31
C GLY A 67 11.32 3.37 -21.17
N LEU A 68 10.80 3.57 -19.95
CA LEU A 68 11.61 3.91 -18.77
C LEU A 68 11.61 2.74 -17.77
N GLU A 69 12.78 2.11 -17.63
CA GLU A 69 12.98 1.08 -16.59
C GLU A 69 13.34 1.73 -15.25
N CYS A 70 12.60 1.38 -14.21
CA CYS A 70 12.87 1.81 -12.84
C CYS A 70 12.39 0.76 -11.84
N SER A 71 12.90 0.84 -10.61
CA SER A 71 12.49 -0.03 -9.50
C SER A 71 11.20 0.45 -8.86
N GLU A 72 10.48 -0.44 -8.16
CA GLU A 72 9.37 -0.04 -7.30
C GLU A 72 9.84 0.85 -6.14
N ALA A 73 11.07 0.64 -5.68
CA ALA A 73 11.69 1.44 -4.64
C ALA A 73 11.90 2.89 -5.09
N LEU A 74 12.48 3.09 -6.28
CA LEU A 74 12.65 4.43 -6.86
C LEU A 74 11.31 5.16 -7.01
N VAL A 75 10.30 4.51 -7.58
CA VAL A 75 8.97 5.10 -7.75
C VAL A 75 8.33 5.43 -6.39
N CYS A 76 8.49 4.55 -5.38
CA CYS A 76 7.98 4.79 -4.04
C CYS A 76 8.63 6.03 -3.41
N GLY A 77 9.95 6.14 -3.48
CA GLY A 77 10.68 7.30 -2.96
C GLY A 77 10.28 8.60 -3.65
N LEU A 78 10.22 8.59 -4.98
CA LEU A 78 9.81 9.75 -5.78
C LEU A 78 8.36 10.19 -5.53
N ALA A 79 7.49 9.29 -5.08
CA ALA A 79 6.14 9.63 -4.67
C ALA A 79 6.05 10.35 -3.30
N GLY A 80 7.18 10.57 -2.62
CA GLY A 80 7.28 11.10 -1.26
C GLY A 80 7.60 10.04 -0.21
N GLY A 81 7.81 8.80 -0.63
CA GLY A 81 8.36 7.72 0.18
C GLY A 81 7.48 7.29 1.34
N VAL A 82 8.11 7.25 2.50
CA VAL A 82 7.44 6.92 3.77
C VAL A 82 6.86 8.16 4.43
N GLY A 83 5.87 7.89 5.25
CA GLY A 83 5.24 8.85 6.13
C GLY A 83 4.56 8.10 7.25
N PHE A 84 3.72 8.78 7.99
CA PHE A 84 2.88 8.16 9.01
C PHE A 84 1.61 8.97 9.21
N MET A 85 0.48 8.30 9.27
CA MET A 85 -0.78 8.86 9.72
C MET A 85 -1.47 7.83 10.61
N TYR A 86 -1.96 8.27 11.76
CA TYR A 86 -2.71 7.45 12.70
C TYR A 86 -3.98 8.13 13.14
N THR A 87 -5.10 7.43 13.06
CA THR A 87 -6.38 7.87 13.61
C THR A 87 -7.29 6.70 13.92
N ILE A 88 -8.28 6.93 14.77
CA ILE A 88 -9.36 5.98 15.02
C ILE A 88 -10.66 6.69 14.64
N PHE A 89 -11.34 6.16 13.62
CA PHE A 89 -12.63 6.64 13.19
C PHE A 89 -13.74 5.93 13.97
N GLU A 90 -14.73 6.70 14.40
CA GLU A 90 -15.90 6.18 15.08
C GLU A 90 -17.13 6.38 14.19
N TYR A 91 -17.76 5.28 13.81
CA TYR A 91 -18.98 5.27 13.03
C TYR A 91 -20.12 4.67 13.86
N ARG A 92 -21.31 5.24 13.72
CA ARG A 92 -22.49 4.75 14.46
C ARG A 92 -22.79 3.30 14.08
N GLY A 93 -22.85 2.41 15.09
CA GLY A 93 -23.18 1.00 14.90
C GLY A 93 -22.04 0.13 14.39
N MET A 94 -20.81 0.63 14.40
CA MET A 94 -19.60 -0.13 14.04
C MET A 94 -18.56 -0.04 15.16
N PRO A 95 -17.71 -1.06 15.34
CA PRO A 95 -16.52 -0.95 16.18
C PRO A 95 -15.63 0.23 15.74
N PRO A 96 -14.84 0.83 16.64
CA PRO A 96 -13.88 1.85 16.27
C PRO A 96 -12.90 1.32 15.20
N VAL A 97 -12.73 2.09 14.13
CA VAL A 97 -11.90 1.70 12.97
C VAL A 97 -10.50 2.29 13.12
N LEU A 98 -9.56 1.46 13.55
CA LEU A 98 -8.14 1.80 13.57
C LEU A 98 -7.65 2.01 12.13
N THR A 99 -6.97 3.12 11.89
CA THR A 99 -6.38 3.44 10.59
C THR A 99 -4.96 3.94 10.77
N ILE A 100 -4.02 3.24 10.15
CA ILE A 100 -2.62 3.65 10.00
C ILE A 100 -2.31 3.67 8.51
N VAL A 101 -1.67 4.76 8.05
CA VAL A 101 -1.10 4.86 6.70
C VAL A 101 0.39 5.13 6.87
N ALA A 102 1.21 4.11 6.61
CA ALA A 102 2.66 4.15 6.83
C ALA A 102 3.44 4.40 5.52
N GLN A 103 2.91 5.26 4.67
CA GLN A 103 3.51 5.81 3.45
C GLN A 103 3.18 7.29 3.34
N HIS A 104 3.73 7.98 2.35
CA HIS A 104 3.30 9.36 2.06
C HIS A 104 1.78 9.44 1.81
N HIS A 105 1.12 10.33 2.51
CA HIS A 105 -0.35 10.54 2.49
C HIS A 105 -0.66 11.98 2.94
N PRO A 106 -1.64 12.68 2.39
CA PRO A 106 -2.59 12.23 1.36
C PRO A 106 -2.05 12.29 -0.08
N ASP A 107 -2.89 11.90 -1.05
CA ASP A 107 -2.62 12.08 -2.48
C ASP A 107 -2.36 13.57 -2.83
N PRO A 108 -1.68 13.87 -3.95
CA PRO A 108 -1.38 13.00 -5.09
C PRO A 108 -0.13 12.14 -4.88
N TRP A 109 -0.18 10.86 -5.22
CA TRP A 109 0.93 9.94 -5.02
C TRP A 109 1.61 9.55 -6.35
N VAL A 110 0.84 8.99 -7.31
CA VAL A 110 1.37 8.59 -8.62
C VAL A 110 1.84 9.83 -9.40
N GLU A 111 1.06 10.87 -9.36
CA GLU A 111 1.36 12.15 -10.01
C GLU A 111 2.66 12.76 -9.46
N SER A 112 2.88 12.66 -8.15
CA SER A 112 4.10 13.17 -7.51
C SER A 112 5.33 12.40 -7.97
N ALA A 113 5.24 11.06 -8.11
CA ALA A 113 6.31 10.26 -8.67
C ALA A 113 6.59 10.64 -10.14
N LEU A 114 5.55 10.79 -10.96
CA LEU A 114 5.70 11.13 -12.38
C LEU A 114 6.28 12.53 -12.59
N ARG A 115 5.91 13.53 -11.75
CA ARG A 115 6.47 14.90 -11.83
C ARG A 115 7.97 14.93 -11.55
N ARG A 116 8.49 14.01 -10.73
CA ARG A 116 9.91 13.89 -10.38
C ARG A 116 10.70 12.98 -11.30
N LEU A 117 10.03 12.32 -12.24
CA LEU A 117 10.67 11.50 -13.28
C LEU A 117 10.80 12.28 -14.59
N PRO A 118 11.81 11.94 -15.44
CA PRO A 118 11.96 12.56 -16.75
C PRO A 118 10.92 11.97 -17.74
N VAL A 119 9.64 12.24 -17.49
CA VAL A 119 8.53 11.81 -18.35
C VAL A 119 7.55 12.94 -18.58
N SER A 120 6.88 12.92 -19.72
CA SER A 120 5.67 13.71 -19.92
C SER A 120 4.45 12.83 -19.69
N PHE A 121 3.45 13.37 -19.03
CA PHE A 121 2.20 12.67 -18.78
C PHE A 121 1.03 13.65 -18.81
N VAL A 122 -0.14 13.11 -19.07
CA VAL A 122 -1.41 13.83 -19.02
C VAL A 122 -2.21 13.33 -17.82
N GLU A 123 -2.62 14.26 -16.98
CA GLU A 123 -3.55 14.02 -15.86
C GLU A 123 -4.84 14.77 -16.14
N GLU A 124 -5.96 14.08 -16.14
CA GLU A 124 -7.26 14.66 -16.43
C GLU A 124 -8.38 14.14 -15.56
N HIS A 125 -9.36 15.00 -15.36
CA HIS A 125 -10.61 14.70 -14.68
C HIS A 125 -11.80 15.00 -15.59
N SER A 126 -12.86 14.21 -15.49
CA SER A 126 -14.10 14.44 -16.24
C SER A 126 -15.33 14.17 -15.37
N THR A 127 -16.32 15.03 -15.44
CA THR A 127 -17.63 14.78 -14.83
C THR A 127 -18.56 13.99 -15.77
N SER A 128 -18.14 13.78 -17.02
CA SER A 128 -18.91 13.09 -18.05
C SER A 128 -18.34 11.70 -18.33
N THR A 129 -19.07 10.65 -17.96
CA THR A 129 -18.70 9.27 -18.25
C THR A 129 -18.47 9.01 -19.75
N PRO A 130 -19.33 9.46 -20.69
CA PRO A 130 -19.07 9.27 -22.12
C PRO A 130 -17.77 9.93 -22.61
N ARG A 131 -17.46 11.13 -22.14
CA ARG A 131 -16.19 11.81 -22.48
C ARG A 131 -14.99 11.08 -21.90
N ALA A 132 -15.09 10.65 -20.66
CA ALA A 132 -14.03 9.89 -19.99
C ALA A 132 -13.72 8.58 -20.73
N LEU A 133 -14.75 7.80 -21.10
CA LEU A 133 -14.62 6.57 -21.86
C LEU A 133 -14.05 6.80 -23.27
N ALA A 134 -14.51 7.83 -23.97
CA ALA A 134 -13.96 8.19 -25.27
C ALA A 134 -12.47 8.52 -25.20
N ALA A 135 -12.06 9.29 -24.20
CA ALA A 135 -10.68 9.64 -23.99
C ALA A 135 -9.81 8.47 -23.56
N LEU A 136 -10.33 7.54 -22.73
CA LEU A 136 -9.68 6.29 -22.37
C LEU A 136 -9.45 5.43 -23.62
N ARG A 137 -10.49 5.21 -24.45
CA ARG A 137 -10.36 4.44 -25.71
C ARG A 137 -9.32 5.08 -26.62
N ALA A 138 -9.39 6.40 -26.83
CA ALA A 138 -8.42 7.09 -27.65
C ALA A 138 -6.97 6.94 -27.16
N ALA A 139 -6.73 6.84 -25.84
CA ALA A 139 -5.40 6.57 -25.30
C ALA A 139 -4.95 5.12 -25.61
N VAL A 140 -5.82 4.14 -25.36
CA VAL A 140 -5.53 2.72 -25.65
C VAL A 140 -5.30 2.49 -27.16
N ASP A 141 -6.09 3.12 -28.02
CA ASP A 141 -5.93 3.06 -29.49
C ASP A 141 -4.58 3.64 -29.96
N ARG A 142 -4.02 4.60 -29.22
CA ARG A 142 -2.67 5.12 -29.43
C ARG A 142 -1.56 4.24 -28.83
N GLY A 143 -1.91 3.07 -28.29
CA GLY A 143 -0.97 2.19 -27.62
C GLY A 143 -0.50 2.68 -26.25
N LYS A 144 -1.36 3.41 -25.53
CA LYS A 144 -1.05 3.93 -24.18
C LYS A 144 -1.97 3.30 -23.14
N PRO A 145 -1.41 2.62 -22.12
CA PRO A 145 -2.19 2.17 -20.96
C PRO A 145 -2.61 3.38 -20.10
N VAL A 146 -3.72 3.23 -19.40
CA VAL A 146 -4.33 4.35 -18.65
C VAL A 146 -4.46 3.98 -17.17
N TYR A 147 -3.75 4.71 -16.29
CA TYR A 147 -4.01 4.61 -14.85
C TYR A 147 -5.28 5.37 -14.51
N VAL A 148 -6.15 4.77 -13.70
CA VAL A 148 -7.42 5.37 -13.28
C VAL A 148 -7.70 5.10 -11.80
N SER A 149 -8.46 5.99 -11.16
CA SER A 149 -8.94 5.80 -9.79
C SER A 149 -10.42 5.46 -9.81
N VAL A 150 -10.78 4.28 -9.27
CA VAL A 150 -12.13 3.73 -9.29
C VAL A 150 -12.68 3.47 -7.88
N ASP A 151 -13.97 3.20 -7.77
CA ASP A 151 -14.60 2.62 -6.59
C ASP A 151 -14.32 1.11 -6.55
N ARG A 152 -13.47 0.70 -5.61
CA ARG A 152 -13.05 -0.70 -5.45
C ARG A 152 -14.22 -1.65 -5.23
N ALA A 153 -15.23 -1.23 -4.46
CA ALA A 153 -16.37 -2.08 -4.11
C ALA A 153 -17.24 -2.46 -5.32
N ARG A 154 -17.09 -1.74 -6.43
CA ARG A 154 -17.82 -2.00 -7.68
C ARG A 154 -17.04 -2.85 -8.69
N LEU A 155 -15.80 -3.21 -8.38
CA LEU A 155 -15.04 -4.14 -9.22
C LEU A 155 -15.51 -5.58 -8.95
N PRO A 156 -15.85 -6.38 -9.97
CA PRO A 156 -16.44 -7.70 -9.78
C PRO A 156 -15.60 -8.66 -8.93
N TRP A 157 -14.28 -8.53 -8.96
CA TRP A 157 -13.35 -9.36 -8.20
C TRP A 157 -13.06 -8.84 -6.77
N HIS A 158 -13.72 -7.75 -6.36
CA HIS A 158 -13.68 -7.19 -5.02
C HIS A 158 -15.04 -7.22 -4.31
N SER A 159 -15.87 -8.19 -4.62
CA SER A 159 -17.20 -8.34 -4.04
C SER A 159 -17.17 -8.37 -2.51
N GLY A 160 -18.13 -7.72 -1.87
CA GLY A 160 -18.29 -7.69 -0.41
C GLY A 160 -17.57 -6.54 0.32
N ALA A 161 -16.81 -5.72 -0.39
CA ALA A 161 -15.98 -4.67 0.21
C ALA A 161 -16.69 -3.31 0.37
N ALA A 162 -17.96 -3.27 0.74
CA ALA A 162 -18.73 -2.01 0.90
C ALA A 162 -18.03 -0.99 1.85
N ALA A 163 -17.31 -1.47 2.86
CA ALA A 163 -16.52 -0.62 3.75
C ALA A 163 -15.31 0.05 3.04
N LEU A 164 -14.91 -0.44 1.85
CA LEU A 164 -13.79 0.07 1.07
C LEU A 164 -14.21 1.04 -0.05
N ALA A 165 -15.50 1.34 -0.19
CA ALA A 165 -16.07 2.17 -1.25
C ALA A 165 -15.63 3.64 -1.22
N THR A 166 -15.03 4.11 -0.14
CA THR A 166 -14.68 5.53 0.04
C THR A 166 -13.26 5.89 -0.37
N GLU A 167 -12.43 4.90 -0.70
CA GLU A 167 -11.01 5.11 -0.98
C GLU A 167 -10.72 5.12 -2.48
N PRO A 168 -9.88 6.06 -2.95
CA PRO A 168 -9.41 6.03 -4.33
C PRO A 168 -8.60 4.75 -4.56
N TYR A 169 -9.05 3.91 -5.47
CA TYR A 169 -8.42 2.65 -5.79
C TYR A 169 -7.86 2.67 -7.20
N GLY A 170 -6.53 2.73 -7.29
CA GLY A 170 -5.84 2.79 -8.57
C GLY A 170 -5.79 1.44 -9.28
N VAL A 171 -6.09 1.40 -10.57
CA VAL A 171 -5.90 0.28 -11.49
C VAL A 171 -5.37 0.80 -12.82
N VAL A 172 -4.87 -0.08 -13.68
CA VAL A 172 -4.45 0.29 -15.03
C VAL A 172 -5.35 -0.41 -16.04
N VAL A 173 -5.93 0.36 -16.95
CA VAL A 173 -6.53 -0.18 -18.17
C VAL A 173 -5.39 -0.50 -19.12
N ALA A 174 -5.07 -1.80 -19.21
CA ALA A 174 -3.94 -2.35 -19.95
C ALA A 174 -4.30 -2.70 -21.41
N GLY A 175 -5.58 -2.61 -21.78
CA GLY A 175 -6.02 -2.93 -23.12
C GLY A 175 -7.53 -3.04 -23.26
N ILE A 176 -7.95 -3.33 -24.48
CA ILE A 176 -9.36 -3.56 -24.87
C ILE A 176 -9.43 -4.85 -25.69
N ASP A 177 -10.41 -5.72 -25.37
CA ASP A 177 -10.67 -6.94 -26.10
C ASP A 177 -12.18 -7.03 -26.39
N GLY A 178 -12.56 -6.62 -27.60
CA GLY A 178 -13.96 -6.50 -28.01
C GLY A 178 -14.73 -5.45 -27.20
N ASP A 179 -15.71 -5.89 -26.43
CA ASP A 179 -16.56 -5.08 -25.56
C ASP A 179 -16.08 -5.02 -24.10
N ALA A 180 -14.90 -5.59 -23.81
CA ALA A 180 -14.35 -5.64 -22.48
C ALA A 180 -13.04 -4.87 -22.36
N LEU A 181 -12.78 -4.34 -21.17
CA LEU A 181 -11.50 -3.77 -20.77
C LEU A 181 -10.65 -4.84 -20.08
N LEU A 182 -9.35 -4.77 -20.32
CA LEU A 182 -8.32 -5.57 -19.66
C LEU A 182 -7.68 -4.74 -18.55
N ILE A 183 -7.94 -5.11 -17.30
CA ILE A 183 -7.57 -4.33 -16.12
C ILE A 183 -6.42 -4.99 -15.37
N ASP A 184 -5.31 -4.30 -15.25
CA ASP A 184 -4.25 -4.67 -14.32
C ASP A 184 -4.61 -4.19 -12.90
N ASP A 185 -4.94 -5.13 -12.04
CA ASP A 185 -5.11 -4.98 -10.61
C ASP A 185 -4.15 -5.88 -9.83
N ARG A 186 -2.94 -6.06 -10.38
CA ARG A 186 -1.84 -6.83 -9.79
C ARG A 186 -2.08 -8.35 -9.70
N ALA A 187 -3.08 -8.88 -10.39
CA ALA A 187 -3.20 -10.32 -10.62
C ALA A 187 -2.11 -10.80 -11.60
N ALA A 188 -1.90 -12.11 -11.71
CA ALA A 188 -0.95 -12.69 -12.67
C ALA A 188 -1.32 -12.44 -14.14
N THR A 189 -2.61 -12.18 -14.39
CA THR A 189 -3.17 -11.75 -15.69
C THR A 189 -4.15 -10.62 -15.47
N PRO A 190 -4.45 -9.81 -16.50
CA PRO A 190 -5.46 -8.76 -16.38
C PRO A 190 -6.85 -9.36 -16.14
N HIS A 191 -7.63 -8.67 -15.33
CA HIS A 191 -9.05 -8.95 -15.20
C HIS A 191 -9.80 -8.46 -16.43
N ARG A 192 -10.75 -9.26 -16.91
CA ARG A 192 -11.66 -8.87 -17.99
C ARG A 192 -12.96 -8.34 -17.39
N VAL A 193 -13.36 -7.12 -17.77
CA VAL A 193 -14.58 -6.48 -17.26
C VAL A 193 -15.32 -5.79 -18.39
N SER A 194 -16.67 -5.82 -18.37
CA SER A 194 -17.46 -5.07 -19.34
C SER A 194 -17.21 -3.58 -19.23
N ILE A 195 -17.36 -2.85 -20.34
CA ILE A 195 -17.19 -1.39 -20.35
C ILE A 195 -18.20 -0.73 -19.40
N ASP A 196 -19.43 -1.26 -19.32
CA ASP A 196 -20.49 -0.70 -18.48
C ASP A 196 -20.22 -0.91 -16.99
N ASP A 197 -19.78 -2.10 -16.56
CA ASP A 197 -19.40 -2.37 -15.17
C ASP A 197 -18.20 -1.53 -14.74
N PHE A 198 -17.21 -1.41 -15.63
CA PHE A 198 -16.06 -0.55 -15.38
C PHE A 198 -16.46 0.93 -15.28
N ALA A 199 -17.31 1.42 -16.18
CA ALA A 199 -17.82 2.78 -16.15
C ALA A 199 -18.56 3.08 -14.84
N ALA A 200 -19.36 2.12 -14.34
CA ALA A 200 -20.04 2.22 -13.07
C ALA A 200 -19.05 2.28 -11.87
N ALA A 201 -17.97 1.49 -11.92
CA ALA A 201 -16.91 1.54 -10.91
C ALA A 201 -16.13 2.87 -10.95
N TRP A 202 -15.84 3.37 -12.14
CA TRP A 202 -15.12 4.62 -12.33
C TRP A 202 -15.95 5.83 -11.90
N ALA A 203 -17.23 5.87 -12.25
CA ALA A 203 -18.18 6.89 -11.80
C ALA A 203 -18.49 6.82 -10.29
N GLY A 204 -18.37 5.63 -9.69
CA GLY A 204 -18.59 5.40 -8.25
C GLY A 204 -17.65 6.22 -7.37
N HIS A 205 -16.42 6.43 -7.80
CA HIS A 205 -15.46 7.30 -7.10
C HIS A 205 -15.71 8.78 -7.41
N LYS A 206 -16.77 9.33 -6.83
CA LYS A 206 -17.26 10.71 -7.13
C LYS A 206 -16.20 11.79 -6.96
N LYS A 207 -15.34 11.70 -5.95
CA LYS A 207 -14.26 12.69 -5.72
C LYS A 207 -13.20 12.67 -6.82
N GLY A 208 -12.95 11.51 -7.41
CA GLY A 208 -12.00 11.34 -8.52
C GLY A 208 -12.50 11.94 -9.85
N ARG A 209 -13.80 12.11 -10.04
CA ARG A 209 -14.37 12.66 -11.28
C ARG A 209 -13.76 12.03 -12.53
N HIS A 210 -13.78 10.70 -12.63
CA HIS A 210 -13.14 9.93 -13.70
C HIS A 210 -11.65 10.34 -13.90
N HIS A 211 -10.90 10.44 -12.80
CA HIS A 211 -9.47 10.72 -12.83
C HIS A 211 -8.72 9.68 -13.67
N ARG A 212 -7.84 10.17 -14.55
CA ARG A 212 -6.96 9.32 -15.35
C ARG A 212 -5.57 9.94 -15.53
N ILE A 213 -4.59 9.09 -15.70
CA ILE A 213 -3.21 9.45 -16.02
C ILE A 213 -2.75 8.62 -17.22
N VAL A 214 -2.08 9.26 -18.16
CA VAL A 214 -1.44 8.62 -19.32
C VAL A 214 0.00 9.09 -19.40
N VAL A 215 0.96 8.17 -19.37
CA VAL A 215 2.37 8.50 -19.63
C VAL A 215 2.57 8.58 -21.14
N GLU A 216 2.92 9.76 -21.63
CA GLU A 216 3.02 10.04 -23.07
C GLU A 216 4.40 9.68 -23.63
N SER A 217 5.48 10.13 -22.96
CA SER A 217 6.83 9.87 -23.42
C SER A 217 7.87 9.97 -22.31
N VAL A 218 9.02 9.33 -22.52
CA VAL A 218 10.23 9.51 -21.71
C VAL A 218 11.01 10.67 -22.30
N GLN A 219 11.58 11.50 -21.44
CA GLN A 219 12.38 12.67 -21.77
C GLN A 219 13.83 12.47 -21.30
N ALA A 220 14.75 13.28 -21.82
CA ALA A 220 16.09 13.34 -21.28
C ALA A 220 16.08 14.01 -19.91
N GLY A 221 16.76 13.43 -18.93
CA GLY A 221 16.82 14.00 -17.58
C GLY A 221 17.19 12.96 -16.52
N ARG A 222 17.20 13.42 -15.28
CA ARG A 222 17.38 12.60 -14.10
C ARG A 222 16.17 12.76 -13.16
N PRO A 223 15.87 11.77 -12.32
CA PRO A 223 14.87 11.92 -11.28
C PRO A 223 15.24 13.04 -10.31
N ASP A 224 14.25 13.78 -9.84
CA ASP A 224 14.41 14.79 -8.78
C ASP A 224 14.36 14.11 -7.41
N LEU A 225 15.52 13.60 -7.00
CA LEU A 225 15.69 12.90 -5.73
C LEU A 225 15.70 13.86 -4.54
N ASP A 226 16.23 15.06 -4.71
CA ASP A 226 16.34 16.04 -3.62
C ASP A 226 14.95 16.52 -3.17
N ASP A 227 14.05 16.83 -4.12
CA ASP A 227 12.68 17.19 -3.79
C ASP A 227 11.91 16.01 -3.16
N ALA A 228 12.17 14.76 -3.60
CA ALA A 228 11.58 13.58 -2.99
C ALA A 228 12.02 13.39 -1.54
N LEU A 229 13.32 13.54 -1.25
CA LEU A 229 13.87 13.46 0.11
C LEU A 229 13.32 14.59 1.01
N ALA A 230 13.31 15.82 0.51
CA ALA A 230 12.72 16.97 1.20
C ALA A 230 11.25 16.77 1.55
N THR A 231 10.47 16.17 0.61
CA THR A 231 9.06 15.82 0.83
C THR A 231 8.90 14.82 1.97
N THR A 232 9.73 13.79 2.04
CA THR A 232 9.71 12.83 3.15
C THR A 232 10.02 13.52 4.49
N VAL A 233 11.06 14.35 4.54
CA VAL A 233 11.41 15.12 5.74
C VAL A 233 10.24 15.99 6.19
N ALA A 234 9.64 16.75 5.27
CA ALA A 234 8.52 17.62 5.57
C ALA A 234 7.31 16.86 6.11
N HIS A 235 7.02 15.67 5.57
CA HIS A 235 5.92 14.84 6.03
C HIS A 235 6.11 14.32 7.47
N PHE A 236 7.34 14.08 7.89
CA PHE A 236 7.62 13.63 9.27
C PHE A 236 7.67 14.78 10.28
N THR A 237 8.12 15.96 9.87
CA THR A 237 8.49 17.06 10.78
C THR A 237 7.58 18.27 10.71
N GLY A 238 6.90 18.47 9.60
CA GLY A 238 6.08 19.65 9.34
C GLY A 238 4.58 19.38 9.38
N PRO A 239 3.77 20.42 9.18
CA PRO A 239 2.34 20.27 8.95
C PRO A 239 2.09 19.62 7.57
N VAL A 240 1.17 18.67 7.52
CA VAL A 240 0.77 17.97 6.29
C VAL A 240 -0.49 18.59 5.69
N LEU A 241 -1.47 18.93 6.52
CA LEU A 241 -2.76 19.49 6.10
C LEU A 241 -2.93 20.98 6.50
N GLY A 242 -2.09 21.49 7.39
CA GLY A 242 -2.15 22.87 7.87
C GLY A 242 -3.28 23.16 8.87
N HIS A 243 -3.77 22.14 9.56
CA HIS A 243 -4.81 22.30 10.60
C HIS A 243 -4.65 21.29 11.75
N SER A 244 -5.57 21.29 12.72
CA SER A 244 -5.46 20.51 13.98
C SER A 244 -5.29 19.00 13.77
N PHE A 245 -5.70 18.45 12.64
CA PHE A 245 -5.53 17.03 12.33
C PHE A 245 -4.07 16.64 12.09
N ASP A 246 -3.17 17.63 11.91
CA ASP A 246 -1.72 17.38 11.73
C ASP A 246 -1.07 16.66 12.91
N ALA A 247 -1.66 16.73 14.10
CA ALA A 247 -1.24 15.94 15.26
C ALA A 247 -1.29 14.42 15.02
N ASN A 248 -1.96 13.97 13.96
CA ASN A 248 -2.06 12.57 13.57
C ASN A 248 -0.98 12.15 12.57
N PHE A 249 -0.17 13.08 12.05
CA PHE A 249 0.85 12.81 11.04
C PHE A 249 2.27 12.77 11.61
N GLY A 250 3.16 12.13 10.83
CA GLY A 250 4.59 12.11 11.07
C GLY A 250 4.96 11.64 12.48
N PHE A 251 6.00 12.25 13.05
CA PHE A 251 6.46 11.92 14.40
C PHE A 251 5.41 12.19 15.48
N SER A 252 4.56 13.20 15.28
CA SER A 252 3.46 13.48 16.22
C SER A 252 2.44 12.35 16.23
N GLY A 253 2.08 11.82 15.06
CA GLY A 253 1.19 10.68 14.92
C GLY A 253 1.75 9.40 15.56
N MET A 254 3.06 9.14 15.38
CA MET A 254 3.72 7.99 15.99
C MET A 254 3.71 8.08 17.53
N ARG A 255 4.07 9.24 18.09
CA ARG A 255 3.98 9.46 19.54
C ARG A 255 2.54 9.28 20.05
N ARG A 256 1.57 9.90 19.35
CA ARG A 256 0.15 9.77 19.69
C ARG A 256 -0.32 8.32 19.72
N LEU A 257 0.12 7.49 18.76
CA LEU A 257 -0.18 6.06 18.75
C LEU A 257 0.37 5.36 20.01
N ALA A 258 1.65 5.54 20.32
CA ALA A 258 2.28 4.94 21.48
C ALA A 258 1.63 5.41 22.81
N ASP A 259 1.33 6.71 22.92
CA ASP A 259 0.70 7.28 24.12
C ASP A 259 -0.72 6.74 24.31
N GLN A 260 -1.53 6.63 23.24
CA GLN A 260 -2.88 6.09 23.33
C GLN A 260 -2.91 4.59 23.61
N MET A 261 -1.92 3.84 23.16
CA MET A 261 -1.75 2.43 23.54
C MET A 261 -1.55 2.27 25.05
N ARG A 262 -0.75 3.17 25.68
CA ARG A 262 -0.46 3.15 27.13
C ARG A 262 -1.54 3.81 28.00
N ASP A 263 -2.45 4.55 27.38
CA ASP A 263 -3.48 5.29 28.12
C ASP A 263 -4.62 4.34 28.54
N ASP A 264 -4.68 4.03 29.82
CA ASP A 264 -5.74 3.24 30.45
C ASP A 264 -6.84 4.10 31.11
N ARG A 265 -6.68 5.43 31.12
CA ARG A 265 -7.50 6.37 31.90
C ARG A 265 -8.52 7.12 31.06
N THR A 266 -8.12 7.62 29.91
CA THR A 266 -8.96 8.50 29.10
C THR A 266 -9.80 7.71 28.10
N LYS A 267 -10.85 8.36 27.56
CA LYS A 267 -11.69 7.78 26.51
C LYS A 267 -10.93 7.57 25.19
N SER A 268 -9.82 8.27 24.99
CA SER A 268 -8.99 8.15 23.80
C SER A 268 -8.00 6.98 23.86
N GLY A 269 -7.77 6.43 25.05
CA GLY A 269 -6.87 5.30 25.26
C GLY A 269 -7.42 3.99 24.70
N TRP A 270 -6.50 3.13 24.27
CA TRP A 270 -6.84 1.87 23.62
C TRP A 270 -7.58 0.92 24.56
N GLU A 271 -7.25 0.88 25.86
CA GLU A 271 -7.96 0.04 26.84
C GLU A 271 -9.45 0.36 26.90
N ARG A 272 -9.82 1.64 26.76
CA ARG A 272 -11.23 2.06 26.76
C ARG A 272 -11.91 1.85 25.40
N ARG A 273 -11.21 2.13 24.31
CA ARG A 273 -11.76 2.02 22.94
C ARG A 273 -11.93 0.58 22.48
N PHE A 274 -11.02 -0.29 22.89
CA PHE A 274 -10.97 -1.69 22.47
C PHE A 274 -11.25 -2.63 23.65
N SER A 275 -12.15 -2.25 24.55
CA SER A 275 -12.49 -3.00 25.77
C SER A 275 -13.31 -4.27 25.51
N SER A 276 -14.11 -4.32 24.44
CA SER A 276 -14.86 -5.53 24.06
C SER A 276 -14.03 -6.48 23.19
N ALA A 277 -14.28 -7.80 23.28
CA ALA A 277 -13.64 -8.80 22.44
C ALA A 277 -13.82 -8.51 20.93
N GLU A 278 -14.96 -7.94 20.53
CA GLU A 278 -15.26 -7.55 19.16
C GLU A 278 -14.36 -6.38 18.71
N SER A 279 -14.35 -5.27 19.46
CA SER A 279 -13.57 -4.07 19.12
C SER A 279 -12.07 -4.34 19.19
N PHE A 280 -11.62 -5.15 20.16
CA PHE A 280 -10.24 -5.58 20.28
C PHE A 280 -9.80 -6.40 19.06
N GLY A 281 -10.56 -7.45 18.71
CA GLY A 281 -10.26 -8.28 17.54
C GLY A 281 -10.28 -7.48 16.23
N ALA A 282 -11.23 -6.56 16.07
CA ALA A 282 -11.26 -5.66 14.92
C ALA A 282 -10.02 -4.76 14.84
N ALA A 283 -9.56 -4.20 15.98
CA ALA A 283 -8.36 -3.38 16.04
C ALA A 283 -7.09 -4.19 15.70
N MET A 284 -6.96 -5.42 16.20
CA MET A 284 -5.81 -6.29 15.92
C MET A 284 -5.74 -6.63 14.41
N ARG A 285 -6.86 -7.02 13.80
CA ARG A 285 -6.95 -7.28 12.36
C ARG A 285 -6.57 -6.04 11.54
N ARG A 286 -7.09 -4.86 11.91
CA ARG A 286 -6.78 -3.60 11.22
C ARG A 286 -5.31 -3.20 11.38
N LEU A 287 -4.71 -3.40 12.55
CA LEU A 287 -3.30 -3.10 12.78
C LEU A 287 -2.41 -3.95 11.87
N TYR A 288 -2.64 -5.26 11.82
CA TYR A 288 -1.95 -6.16 10.90
C TYR A 288 -2.15 -5.75 9.44
N GLU A 289 -3.40 -5.51 9.04
CA GLU A 289 -3.76 -5.10 7.68
C GLU A 289 -3.04 -3.82 7.26
N CYS A 290 -3.05 -2.79 8.10
CA CYS A 290 -2.46 -1.49 7.78
C CYS A 290 -0.93 -1.54 7.63
N LEU A 291 -0.26 -2.44 8.35
CA LEU A 291 1.21 -2.51 8.36
C LEU A 291 1.79 -3.51 7.35
N GLU A 292 1.01 -4.56 6.97
CA GLU A 292 1.53 -5.65 6.15
C GLU A 292 0.78 -5.84 4.81
N LEU A 293 -0.49 -5.40 4.70
CA LEU A 293 -1.34 -5.81 3.58
C LEU A 293 -1.90 -4.66 2.75
N SER A 294 -2.43 -3.62 3.40
CA SER A 294 -3.21 -2.57 2.75
C SER A 294 -2.59 -1.19 2.98
N TYR A 295 -2.75 -0.29 2.02
CA TYR A 295 -2.25 1.10 2.04
C TYR A 295 -0.75 1.29 2.04
N THR A 296 0.02 0.27 2.37
CA THR A 296 1.48 0.33 2.52
C THR A 296 2.11 -0.92 1.90
N ALA A 297 3.42 -0.89 1.69
CA ALA A 297 4.21 -2.10 1.54
C ALA A 297 4.47 -2.70 2.94
N PRO A 298 4.80 -4.01 3.02
CA PRO A 298 5.09 -4.68 4.28
C PRO A 298 6.16 -3.97 5.12
N GLY A 299 6.06 -4.15 6.45
CA GLY A 299 6.91 -3.43 7.39
C GLY A 299 6.68 -1.91 7.37
N GLY A 300 5.41 -1.50 7.11
CA GLY A 300 5.05 -0.10 7.02
C GLY A 300 5.79 0.65 5.92
N THR A 301 6.09 0.01 4.80
CA THR A 301 6.83 0.59 3.64
C THR A 301 8.33 0.84 3.89
N ARG A 302 8.82 0.75 5.15
CA ARG A 302 10.19 1.11 5.52
C ARG A 302 11.27 0.32 4.77
N PRO A 303 11.15 -1.02 4.58
CA PRO A 303 12.14 -1.76 3.79
C PRO A 303 12.19 -1.32 2.32
N LEU A 304 11.06 -1.06 1.69
CA LEU A 304 11.00 -0.57 0.31
C LEU A 304 11.62 0.85 0.18
N TYR A 305 11.36 1.71 1.16
CA TYR A 305 11.96 3.04 1.20
C TYR A 305 13.48 3.00 1.46
N ALA A 306 13.93 2.05 2.27
CA ALA A 306 15.36 1.83 2.46
C ALA A 306 16.07 1.42 1.16
N ASP A 307 15.41 0.58 0.33
CA ASP A 307 15.95 0.24 -0.99
C ASP A 307 16.04 1.47 -1.89
N PHE A 308 15.04 2.38 -1.85
CA PHE A 308 15.13 3.69 -2.52
C PHE A 308 16.32 4.52 -2.03
N LEU A 309 16.55 4.58 -0.72
CA LEU A 309 17.67 5.36 -0.17
C LEU A 309 19.03 4.79 -0.59
N ASP A 310 19.18 3.47 -0.72
CA ASP A 310 20.40 2.87 -1.27
C ASP A 310 20.61 3.23 -2.74
N GLU A 311 19.55 3.22 -3.56
CA GLU A 311 19.61 3.68 -4.95
C GLU A 311 19.97 5.18 -5.02
N ALA A 312 19.30 6.01 -4.22
CA ALA A 312 19.54 7.45 -4.15
C ALA A 312 20.95 7.78 -3.67
N ALA A 313 21.50 7.04 -2.71
CA ALA A 313 22.88 7.19 -2.24
C ALA A 313 23.88 7.05 -3.39
N GLY A 314 23.69 6.04 -4.25
CA GLY A 314 24.53 5.85 -5.43
C GLY A 314 24.35 6.92 -6.50
N MET A 315 23.11 7.36 -6.74
CA MET A 315 22.78 8.35 -7.76
C MET A 315 23.23 9.77 -7.40
N LEU A 316 23.18 10.14 -6.11
CA LEU A 316 23.55 11.47 -5.60
C LEU A 316 24.98 11.53 -5.07
N GLY A 317 25.65 10.39 -4.85
CA GLY A 317 26.97 10.34 -4.21
C GLY A 317 26.91 10.71 -2.72
N ARG A 318 25.76 10.43 -2.05
CA ARG A 318 25.48 10.76 -0.65
C ARG A 318 25.47 9.49 0.22
N PRO A 319 26.61 9.07 0.79
CA PRO A 319 26.70 7.81 1.56
C PRO A 319 25.85 7.81 2.83
N GLU A 320 25.55 8.97 3.42
CA GLU A 320 24.67 9.10 4.58
C GLU A 320 23.25 8.57 4.32
N LEU A 321 22.79 8.55 3.08
CA LEU A 321 21.50 7.97 2.71
C LEU A 321 21.49 6.44 2.89
N ALA A 322 22.64 5.77 2.67
CA ALA A 322 22.76 4.34 2.96
C ALA A 322 22.73 4.05 4.47
N ASP A 323 23.22 4.97 5.32
CA ASP A 323 23.08 4.84 6.76
C ASP A 323 21.63 5.06 7.21
N ALA A 324 20.93 6.03 6.61
CA ALA A 324 19.48 6.19 6.80
C ALA A 324 18.70 4.93 6.37
N ALA A 325 19.08 4.29 5.26
CA ALA A 325 18.48 3.05 4.79
C ALA A 325 18.56 1.93 5.84
N LYS A 326 19.71 1.77 6.51
CA LYS A 326 19.85 0.77 7.59
C LYS A 326 18.87 1.03 8.74
N LEU A 327 18.73 2.29 9.15
CA LEU A 327 17.81 2.69 10.22
C LEU A 327 16.34 2.44 9.81
N PHE A 328 15.98 2.73 8.57
CA PHE A 328 14.63 2.44 8.09
C PHE A 328 14.35 0.94 7.97
N ARG A 329 15.32 0.09 7.61
CA ARG A 329 15.15 -1.38 7.64
C ARG A 329 14.93 -1.88 9.06
N GLU A 330 15.71 -1.38 10.02
CA GLU A 330 15.54 -1.72 11.44
C GLU A 330 14.17 -1.25 11.96
N SER A 331 13.74 -0.03 11.61
CA SER A 331 12.39 0.44 11.92
C SER A 331 11.30 -0.45 11.29
N GLY A 332 11.48 -0.87 10.04
CA GLY A 332 10.58 -1.80 9.36
C GLY A 332 10.42 -3.13 10.11
N ALA A 333 11.51 -3.64 10.72
CA ALA A 333 11.45 -4.83 11.55
C ALA A 333 10.58 -4.61 12.81
N HIS A 334 10.62 -3.43 13.44
CA HIS A 334 9.73 -3.11 14.56
C HIS A 334 8.27 -2.99 14.13
N TRP A 335 7.99 -2.38 12.97
CA TRP A 335 6.62 -2.33 12.43
C TRP A 335 6.07 -3.73 12.10
N SER A 336 6.89 -4.61 11.52
CA SER A 336 6.50 -6.00 11.29
C SER A 336 6.33 -6.78 12.60
N ALA A 337 7.18 -6.55 13.61
CA ALA A 337 7.00 -7.17 14.92
C ALA A 337 5.69 -6.73 15.58
N LEU A 338 5.33 -5.45 15.47
CA LEU A 338 4.03 -4.93 15.91
C LEU A 338 2.86 -5.61 15.20
N ALA A 339 2.96 -5.80 13.88
CA ALA A 339 1.95 -6.50 13.10
C ALA A 339 1.80 -7.97 13.51
N VAL A 340 2.91 -8.69 13.76
CA VAL A 340 2.92 -10.07 14.25
C VAL A 340 2.24 -10.18 15.61
N ARG A 341 2.54 -9.24 16.54
CA ARG A 341 1.84 -9.22 17.85
C ARG A 341 0.33 -9.00 17.71
N ALA A 342 -0.10 -8.21 16.74
CA ALA A 342 -1.52 -8.04 16.45
C ALA A 342 -2.13 -9.29 15.81
N GLU A 343 -1.41 -9.97 14.90
CA GLU A 343 -1.87 -11.18 14.22
C GLU A 343 -2.15 -12.32 15.20
N GLU A 344 -1.34 -12.48 16.26
CA GLU A 344 -1.55 -13.47 17.33
C GLU A 344 -2.94 -13.36 17.97
N HIS A 345 -3.57 -12.19 17.89
CA HIS A 345 -4.91 -11.90 18.43
C HIS A 345 -5.97 -11.66 17.35
N ALA A 346 -5.62 -11.79 16.08
CA ALA A 346 -6.51 -11.57 14.94
C ALA A 346 -7.27 -12.85 14.49
N GLY A 347 -7.03 -14.00 15.12
CA GLY A 347 -7.54 -15.32 14.72
C GLY A 347 -6.91 -15.78 13.40
N GLU A 348 -7.70 -16.41 12.53
CA GLU A 348 -7.24 -16.89 11.20
C GLU A 348 -7.06 -15.78 10.16
N TYR A 349 -7.16 -14.50 10.55
CA TYR A 349 -7.26 -13.36 9.61
C TYR A 349 -6.05 -13.28 8.67
N GLY A 350 -4.84 -13.36 9.20
CA GLY A 350 -3.61 -13.28 8.41
C GLY A 350 -3.49 -14.42 7.39
N GLU A 351 -3.78 -15.67 7.81
CA GLU A 351 -3.79 -16.83 6.92
C GLU A 351 -4.83 -16.70 5.81
N LEU A 352 -6.05 -16.26 6.16
CA LEU A 352 -7.12 -16.05 5.19
C LEU A 352 -6.76 -14.97 4.17
N CYS A 353 -6.15 -13.87 4.62
CA CYS A 353 -5.67 -12.81 3.73
C CYS A 353 -4.57 -13.31 2.78
N GLU A 354 -3.65 -14.14 3.27
CA GLU A 354 -2.63 -14.76 2.42
C GLU A 354 -3.25 -15.70 1.38
N ARG A 355 -4.15 -16.57 1.79
CA ARG A 355 -4.89 -17.47 0.88
C ARG A 355 -5.70 -16.70 -0.15
N ARG A 356 -6.40 -15.64 0.29
CA ARG A 356 -7.14 -14.75 -0.59
C ARG A 356 -6.26 -14.16 -1.69
N MET A 357 -5.11 -13.66 -1.29
CA MET A 357 -4.17 -13.05 -2.22
C MET A 357 -3.62 -14.05 -3.23
N VAL A 358 -3.22 -15.24 -2.78
CA VAL A 358 -2.73 -16.31 -3.68
C VAL A 358 -3.82 -16.70 -4.70
N ARG A 359 -5.07 -16.84 -4.26
CA ARG A 359 -6.21 -17.13 -5.18
C ARG A 359 -6.49 -15.97 -6.14
N ALA A 360 -6.51 -14.74 -5.64
CA ALA A 360 -6.72 -13.56 -6.48
C ALA A 360 -5.62 -13.41 -7.55
N MET A 361 -4.37 -13.75 -7.21
CA MET A 361 -3.27 -13.74 -8.18
C MET A 361 -3.45 -14.71 -9.34
N THR A 362 -4.16 -15.81 -9.14
CA THR A 362 -4.47 -16.80 -10.18
C THR A 362 -5.79 -16.53 -10.89
N GLY A 363 -6.49 -15.44 -10.56
CA GLY A 363 -7.82 -15.12 -11.09
C GLY A 363 -8.94 -16.02 -10.54
N ALA A 364 -8.65 -16.82 -9.49
CA ALA A 364 -9.65 -17.70 -8.88
C ALA A 364 -10.61 -16.90 -7.98
N ASP A 365 -11.84 -17.42 -7.83
CA ASP A 365 -12.88 -16.82 -6.99
C ASP A 365 -12.43 -16.77 -5.52
N VAL A 366 -12.58 -15.60 -4.90
CA VAL A 366 -12.19 -15.33 -3.51
C VAL A 366 -13.38 -15.14 -2.56
N ARG A 367 -14.61 -15.23 -3.05
CA ARG A 367 -15.84 -14.93 -2.27
C ARG A 367 -15.95 -15.76 -1.00
N GLU A 368 -15.69 -17.05 -1.07
CA GLU A 368 -15.71 -17.94 0.10
C GLU A 368 -14.76 -17.49 1.20
N ILE A 369 -13.57 -17.01 0.80
CA ILE A 369 -12.58 -16.50 1.75
C ILE A 369 -13.03 -15.14 2.32
N ASP A 370 -13.60 -14.28 1.49
CA ASP A 370 -14.13 -12.98 1.93
C ASP A 370 -15.29 -13.16 2.92
N GLU A 371 -16.20 -14.11 2.69
CA GLU A 371 -17.26 -14.48 3.61
C GLU A 371 -16.71 -15.03 4.93
N ARG A 372 -15.66 -15.87 4.86
CA ARG A 372 -15.01 -16.38 6.06
C ARG A 372 -14.34 -15.25 6.87
N ILE A 373 -13.66 -14.32 6.20
CA ILE A 373 -13.05 -13.13 6.85
C ILE A 373 -14.14 -12.29 7.54
N ALA A 374 -15.28 -12.07 6.86
CA ALA A 374 -16.39 -11.28 7.40
C ALA A 374 -17.07 -11.92 8.62
N THR A 375 -17.01 -13.25 8.72
CA THR A 375 -17.64 -14.04 9.80
C THR A 375 -16.65 -14.53 10.86
N LEU A 376 -15.41 -14.02 10.86
CA LEU A 376 -14.43 -14.38 11.89
C LEU A 376 -14.95 -14.07 13.29
N PRO A 377 -14.78 -15.00 14.26
CA PRO A 377 -15.23 -14.76 15.61
C PRO A 377 -14.48 -13.59 16.26
N PRO A 378 -15.06 -12.99 17.32
CA PRO A 378 -14.34 -12.06 18.17
C PRO A 378 -13.02 -12.67 18.68
N ALA A 379 -12.06 -11.79 19.01
CA ALA A 379 -10.81 -12.23 19.61
C ALA A 379 -11.05 -12.85 21.00
N THR A 380 -10.10 -13.66 21.45
CA THR A 380 -10.10 -14.14 22.83
C THR A 380 -9.94 -12.97 23.78
N ASP A 381 -10.78 -12.90 24.82
CA ASP A 381 -10.66 -11.88 25.85
C ASP A 381 -9.41 -12.12 26.71
N LEU A 382 -8.50 -11.15 26.71
CA LEU A 382 -7.29 -11.19 27.54
C LEU A 382 -7.52 -10.63 28.94
N GLY A 383 -8.72 -10.11 29.23
CA GLY A 383 -8.97 -9.30 30.41
C GLY A 383 -8.20 -7.97 30.39
N VAL A 384 -8.54 -7.07 31.32
CA VAL A 384 -7.94 -5.71 31.38
C VAL A 384 -6.41 -5.76 31.52
N HIS A 385 -5.89 -6.56 32.42
CA HIS A 385 -4.44 -6.66 32.65
C HIS A 385 -3.68 -7.26 31.46
N GLY A 386 -4.24 -8.27 30.78
CA GLY A 386 -3.62 -8.87 29.60
C GLY A 386 -3.58 -7.90 28.43
N ARG A 387 -4.66 -7.16 28.19
CA ARG A 387 -4.68 -6.12 27.13
C ARG A 387 -3.73 -4.98 27.45
N ALA A 388 -3.67 -4.49 28.69
CA ALA A 388 -2.76 -3.42 29.08
C ALA A 388 -1.28 -3.83 28.89
N ALA A 389 -0.91 -5.04 29.26
CA ALA A 389 0.45 -5.56 29.04
C ALA A 389 0.78 -5.65 27.54
N LEU A 390 -0.14 -6.18 26.72
CA LEU A 390 0.03 -6.24 25.27
C LEU A 390 0.19 -4.86 24.64
N PHE A 391 -0.65 -3.90 25.03
CA PHE A 391 -0.59 -2.54 24.50
C PHE A 391 0.69 -1.82 24.90
N ASP A 392 1.24 -2.09 26.09
CA ASP A 392 2.54 -1.53 26.50
C ASP A 392 3.70 -2.11 25.67
N GLU A 393 3.72 -3.43 25.42
CA GLU A 393 4.67 -4.06 24.52
C GLU A 393 4.58 -3.48 23.08
N MET A 394 3.36 -3.33 22.55
CA MET A 394 3.15 -2.73 21.25
C MET A 394 3.62 -1.28 21.19
N ALA A 395 3.33 -0.50 22.21
CA ALA A 395 3.78 0.89 22.32
C ALA A 395 5.32 1.02 22.41
N ALA A 396 5.99 0.04 23.02
CA ALA A 396 7.44 0.00 23.02
C ALA A 396 8.03 -0.20 21.62
N LEU A 397 7.41 -1.07 20.79
CA LEU A 397 7.80 -1.26 19.38
C LEU A 397 7.62 0.03 18.57
N VAL A 398 6.48 0.72 18.72
CA VAL A 398 6.22 2.01 18.07
C VAL A 398 7.27 3.05 18.49
N SER A 399 7.60 3.10 19.80
CA SER A 399 8.61 4.04 20.32
C SER A 399 10.01 3.75 19.78
N ALA A 400 10.38 2.48 19.64
CA ALA A 400 11.64 2.06 19.02
C ALA A 400 11.72 2.50 17.54
N ALA A 401 10.67 2.23 16.77
CA ALA A 401 10.57 2.68 15.39
C ALA A 401 10.66 4.21 15.28
N HIS A 402 9.95 4.96 16.13
CA HIS A 402 10.02 6.43 16.18
C HIS A 402 11.45 6.95 16.40
N ASN A 403 12.19 6.34 17.33
CA ASN A 403 13.56 6.76 17.62
C ASN A 403 14.51 6.50 16.45
N LEU A 404 14.39 5.37 15.78
CA LEU A 404 15.15 5.04 14.57
C LEU A 404 14.83 6.00 13.43
N GLU A 405 13.55 6.24 13.16
CA GLU A 405 13.11 7.12 12.09
C GLU A 405 13.47 8.58 12.33
N THR A 406 13.48 9.05 13.60
CA THR A 406 13.95 10.39 13.93
C THR A 406 15.42 10.58 13.54
N ARG A 407 16.25 9.56 13.80
CA ARG A 407 17.67 9.57 13.41
C ARG A 407 17.83 9.45 11.89
N ALA A 408 17.05 8.58 11.25
CA ALA A 408 17.10 8.38 9.81
C ALA A 408 16.71 9.65 9.04
N VAL A 409 15.61 10.30 9.43
CA VAL A 409 15.12 11.52 8.78
C VAL A 409 16.13 12.68 8.92
N ALA A 410 16.86 12.77 10.03
CA ALA A 410 17.92 13.76 10.19
C ALA A 410 19.04 13.60 9.14
N LEU A 411 19.35 12.38 8.71
CA LEU A 411 20.34 12.11 7.66
C LEU A 411 19.86 12.47 6.25
N LEU A 412 18.54 12.60 6.03
CA LEU A 412 17.99 13.00 4.73
C LEU A 412 18.17 14.50 4.44
N SER A 413 18.31 15.31 5.48
CA SER A 413 18.34 16.77 5.42
C SER A 413 19.74 17.36 5.15
N GLY A 414 20.74 16.48 4.97
CA GLY A 414 22.17 16.82 4.83
C GLY A 414 22.55 17.58 3.58
#